data_7fe03319a97f9c924fbbf1f357afe93c
#
_entry.id   7fe03319a97f9c924fbbf1f357afe93c
#
_cell.length_a   1.000
_cell.length_b   1.000
_cell.length_c   1.000
_cell.angle_alpha   90.00
_cell.angle_beta   90.00
_cell.angle_gamma   90.00
#
_symmetry.space_group_name_H-M   'P 1'
#
loop_
_entity.id
_entity.type
_entity.pdbx_description
1 polymer ?
#
loop_
_entity_poly.entity_id
_entity_poly.type
_entity_poly.pdbx_seq_one_letter_code
_entity_poly.pdbx_strand_id
1 'polypeptide(L)'
;MPAPSRRKDSKWTIVIWAINIIGGLSLLTVLIVYWSRQPAKASRNNQVYPQGTPYPTLTMMPTRYYLPSVTPNPLSTMVLETTATPFDLPNGPAPTLLGFSAEGRPLEVYTFGQGETEDMIIGGIHGGYEWNTIALADQLITYVNENPDAIPSGVTLYILPDMNPDGDARSHDVWGRVNANGVDLNRNFPIGWAPTWNRSGCYDLTLTTSGRGPGSEPETRLVMNFIASHKVNAVIDYHSAGLGIFPGGTPWDAASTKLARELKSVTTYPFPPVTTGCIYSGTLPDYAVSEGAAAVDMELATHGSTEFSMNLRALNVLVNFTK
;
A
#
# COMPACT_ATOMS: atom_id res chain seq x y z
N MET A 1 -29.20 27.19 77.12
CA MET A 1 -29.16 25.99 76.31
C MET A 1 -29.92 26.24 75.03
N PRO A 2 -29.33 26.30 73.85
CA PRO A 2 -30.08 26.47 72.59
C PRO A 2 -30.61 25.13 72.09
N ALA A 3 -31.84 25.15 71.54
CA ALA A 3 -32.56 24.00 71.02
C ALA A 3 -31.92 23.50 69.70
N PRO A 4 -32.04 22.19 69.36
CA PRO A 4 -31.46 21.63 68.16
C PRO A 4 -32.24 22.03 66.89
N SER A 5 -31.49 22.48 65.85
CA SER A 5 -32.02 22.84 64.53
C SER A 5 -32.60 21.62 63.82
N ARG A 6 -33.81 21.74 63.29
CA ARG A 6 -34.52 20.72 62.48
C ARG A 6 -33.78 20.48 61.16
N ARG A 7 -33.47 19.21 60.86
CA ARG A 7 -33.05 18.69 59.57
C ARG A 7 -34.06 19.06 58.48
N LYS A 8 -33.63 19.87 57.52
CA LYS A 8 -34.33 20.19 56.27
C LYS A 8 -33.86 19.32 55.05
N ASP A 9 -33.09 18.26 55.28
CA ASP A 9 -32.27 17.62 54.23
C ASP A 9 -32.92 16.39 53.59
N SER A 10 -34.11 15.95 54.03
CA SER A 10 -34.65 14.66 53.56
C SER A 10 -35.28 14.68 52.15
N LYS A 11 -35.82 15.81 51.72
CA LYS A 11 -36.50 15.88 50.41
C LYS A 11 -35.57 15.89 49.24
N TRP A 12 -34.49 16.61 49.32
CA TRP A 12 -33.46 16.66 48.25
C TRP A 12 -32.68 15.34 48.10
N THR A 13 -32.41 14.66 49.20
CA THR A 13 -31.78 13.33 49.20
C THR A 13 -32.66 12.32 48.47
N ILE A 14 -33.98 12.31 48.70
CA ILE A 14 -34.91 11.42 47.97
C ILE A 14 -34.95 11.73 46.49
N VAL A 15 -34.94 13.01 46.08
CA VAL A 15 -34.95 13.41 44.67
C VAL A 15 -33.67 12.96 43.96
N ILE A 16 -32.51 13.12 44.60
CA ILE A 16 -31.22 12.68 44.05
C ILE A 16 -31.18 11.16 43.88
N TRP A 17 -31.66 10.41 44.86
CA TRP A 17 -31.76 8.94 44.75
C TRP A 17 -32.75 8.49 43.65
N ALA A 18 -33.87 9.17 43.49
CA ALA A 18 -34.83 8.87 42.43
C ALA A 18 -34.23 9.09 41.02
N ILE A 19 -33.47 10.20 40.83
CA ILE A 19 -32.81 10.50 39.58
C ILE A 19 -31.74 9.44 39.25
N ASN A 20 -30.95 9.02 40.23
CA ASN A 20 -29.94 7.98 40.03
C ASN A 20 -30.55 6.61 39.72
N ILE A 21 -31.68 6.25 40.35
CA ILE A 21 -32.40 4.99 40.08
C ILE A 21 -32.97 5.01 38.64
N ILE A 22 -33.58 6.11 38.22
CA ILE A 22 -34.17 6.27 36.88
C ILE A 22 -33.03 6.23 35.85
N GLY A 23 -31.91 6.93 36.08
CA GLY A 23 -30.72 6.91 35.21
C GLY A 23 -30.12 5.50 35.11
N GLY A 24 -30.01 4.78 36.22
CA GLY A 24 -29.49 3.40 36.24
C GLY A 24 -30.40 2.42 35.49
N LEU A 25 -31.74 2.54 35.65
CA LEU A 25 -32.70 1.72 34.92
C LEU A 25 -32.69 2.02 33.41
N SER A 26 -32.50 3.27 33.01
CA SER A 26 -32.38 3.66 31.60
C SER A 26 -31.13 3.08 30.98
N LEU A 27 -29.98 3.13 31.69
CA LEU A 27 -28.74 2.53 31.22
C LEU A 27 -28.83 1.01 31.07
N LEU A 28 -29.49 0.35 32.03
CA LEU A 28 -29.69 -1.09 32.00
C LEU A 28 -30.58 -1.51 30.81
N THR A 29 -31.61 -0.74 30.51
CA THR A 29 -32.51 -0.98 29.35
C THR A 29 -31.73 -0.82 28.03
N VAL A 30 -30.89 0.20 27.90
CA VAL A 30 -30.04 0.39 26.73
C VAL A 30 -29.06 -0.77 26.55
N LEU A 31 -28.45 -1.24 27.64
CA LEU A 31 -27.54 -2.38 27.60
C LEU A 31 -28.28 -3.69 27.23
N ILE A 32 -29.47 -3.92 27.76
CA ILE A 32 -30.25 -5.12 27.39
C ILE A 32 -30.68 -5.07 25.92
N VAL A 33 -31.09 -3.92 25.39
CA VAL A 33 -31.43 -3.76 23.98
C VAL A 33 -30.17 -3.92 23.09
N TYR A 34 -29.04 -3.39 23.52
CA TYR A 34 -27.76 -3.58 22.81
C TYR A 34 -27.36 -5.05 22.73
N TRP A 35 -27.42 -5.76 23.87
CA TRP A 35 -27.09 -7.19 23.92
C TRP A 35 -28.09 -8.08 23.19
N SER A 36 -29.37 -7.74 23.20
CA SER A 36 -30.39 -8.51 22.48
C SER A 36 -30.37 -8.31 20.96
N ARG A 37 -29.72 -7.24 20.48
CA ARG A 37 -29.50 -6.97 19.05
C ARG A 37 -28.15 -7.48 18.52
N GLN A 38 -27.28 -8.02 19.37
CA GLN A 38 -26.07 -8.69 18.92
C GLN A 38 -26.49 -9.95 18.14
N PRO A 39 -26.01 -10.13 16.90
CA PRO A 39 -26.24 -11.36 16.17
C PRO A 39 -25.69 -12.52 17.00
N ALA A 40 -26.49 -13.57 17.18
CA ALA A 40 -26.05 -14.78 17.86
C ALA A 40 -24.73 -15.22 17.22
N LYS A 41 -23.66 -15.35 18.04
CA LYS A 41 -22.41 -15.95 17.56
C LYS A 41 -22.78 -17.29 16.95
N ALA A 42 -22.58 -17.41 15.65
CA ALA A 42 -22.83 -18.65 14.94
C ALA A 42 -22.06 -19.75 15.69
N SER A 43 -22.80 -20.69 16.21
CA SER A 43 -22.24 -21.92 16.77
C SER A 43 -21.38 -22.53 15.67
N ARG A 44 -20.09 -22.72 15.93
CA ARG A 44 -19.24 -23.54 15.07
C ARG A 44 -19.87 -24.92 15.00
N ASN A 45 -20.70 -25.15 13.98
CA ASN A 45 -21.05 -26.49 13.59
C ASN A 45 -19.74 -27.18 13.24
N ASN A 46 -19.38 -28.19 14.02
CA ASN A 46 -18.42 -29.21 13.63
C ASN A 46 -19.03 -29.97 12.45
N GLN A 47 -18.96 -29.39 11.27
CA GLN A 47 -19.15 -30.15 10.05
C GLN A 47 -17.95 -31.09 9.92
N VAL A 48 -18.19 -32.34 10.26
CA VAL A 48 -17.32 -33.45 9.86
C VAL A 48 -17.41 -33.50 8.34
N TYR A 49 -16.41 -32.98 7.66
CA TYR A 49 -16.27 -33.16 6.23
C TYR A 49 -16.10 -34.65 5.97
N PRO A 50 -16.87 -35.27 5.07
CA PRO A 50 -16.62 -36.65 4.68
C PRO A 50 -15.17 -36.74 4.15
N GLN A 51 -14.42 -37.67 4.66
CA GLN A 51 -13.08 -37.99 4.19
C GLN A 51 -13.17 -38.21 2.68
N GLY A 52 -12.63 -37.25 1.90
CA GLY A 52 -12.61 -37.36 0.46
C GLY A 52 -11.89 -38.63 0.06
N THR A 53 -12.46 -39.35 -0.91
CA THR A 53 -11.78 -40.44 -1.60
C THR A 53 -10.39 -39.97 -2.02
N PRO A 54 -9.33 -40.77 -1.81
CA PRO A 54 -7.99 -40.37 -2.22
C PRO A 54 -7.97 -40.09 -3.71
N TYR A 55 -7.47 -38.94 -4.08
CA TYR A 55 -7.29 -38.57 -5.51
C TYR A 55 -6.40 -39.62 -6.16
N PRO A 56 -6.72 -40.04 -7.41
CA PRO A 56 -5.86 -40.96 -8.11
C PRO A 56 -4.46 -40.32 -8.24
N THR A 57 -3.47 -41.02 -7.76
CA THR A 57 -2.07 -40.65 -7.94
C THR A 57 -1.75 -40.66 -9.41
N LEU A 58 -1.63 -39.48 -10.03
CA LEU A 58 -1.10 -39.38 -11.39
C LEU A 58 0.36 -39.80 -11.33
N THR A 59 0.63 -41.03 -11.73
CA THR A 59 1.98 -41.51 -11.98
C THR A 59 2.51 -40.76 -13.20
N MET A 60 3.27 -39.71 -13.00
CA MET A 60 3.99 -39.05 -14.07
C MET A 60 5.03 -40.02 -14.60
N MET A 61 4.78 -40.58 -15.78
CA MET A 61 5.84 -41.24 -16.52
C MET A 61 6.91 -40.20 -16.86
N PRO A 62 8.19 -40.49 -16.63
CA PRO A 62 9.26 -39.58 -17.02
C PRO A 62 9.37 -39.60 -18.56
N THR A 63 8.76 -38.62 -19.20
CA THR A 63 9.04 -38.34 -20.61
C THR A 63 10.42 -37.76 -20.68
N ARG A 64 11.42 -38.55 -21.04
CA ARG A 64 12.73 -38.05 -21.38
C ARG A 64 12.61 -37.24 -22.66
N TYR A 65 12.52 -35.93 -22.54
CA TYR A 65 12.78 -35.03 -23.66
C TYR A 65 14.27 -35.05 -23.94
N TYR A 66 14.66 -35.65 -25.04
CA TYR A 66 16.00 -35.42 -25.61
C TYR A 66 15.98 -34.01 -26.21
N LEU A 67 16.62 -33.07 -25.55
CA LEU A 67 16.97 -31.81 -26.19
C LEU A 67 17.98 -32.13 -27.31
N PRO A 68 17.78 -31.64 -28.54
CA PRO A 68 18.80 -31.78 -29.58
C PRO A 68 20.07 -31.13 -29.10
N SER A 69 21.18 -31.88 -29.16
CA SER A 69 22.52 -31.38 -28.88
C SER A 69 22.84 -30.29 -29.90
N VAL A 70 22.79 -29.04 -29.47
CA VAL A 70 23.25 -27.92 -30.28
C VAL A 70 24.78 -27.92 -30.14
N THR A 71 25.49 -28.36 -31.18
CA THR A 71 26.91 -28.24 -31.28
C THR A 71 27.26 -26.74 -31.26
N PRO A 72 28.04 -26.23 -30.30
CA PRO A 72 28.38 -24.82 -30.28
C PRO A 72 29.21 -24.48 -31.53
N ASN A 73 28.73 -23.51 -32.32
CA ASN A 73 29.44 -22.94 -33.43
C ASN A 73 30.60 -22.09 -32.85
N PRO A 74 31.88 -22.38 -33.17
CA PRO A 74 33.03 -21.75 -32.51
C PRO A 74 33.37 -20.32 -32.99
N LEU A 75 32.42 -19.60 -33.60
CA LEU A 75 32.67 -18.24 -34.10
C LEU A 75 31.48 -17.33 -33.81
N SER A 76 31.29 -16.97 -32.54
CA SER A 76 30.59 -15.74 -32.15
C SER A 76 30.93 -15.41 -30.71
N THR A 77 32.14 -14.91 -30.48
CA THR A 77 32.38 -14.03 -29.36
C THR A 77 31.69 -12.70 -29.66
N MET A 78 30.37 -12.65 -29.52
CA MET A 78 29.73 -11.38 -29.32
C MET A 78 30.06 -10.97 -27.89
N VAL A 79 31.03 -10.08 -27.75
CA VAL A 79 31.15 -9.24 -26.57
C VAL A 79 29.86 -8.41 -26.56
N LEU A 80 28.91 -8.84 -25.76
CA LEU A 80 27.82 -7.95 -25.32
C LEU A 80 28.49 -6.91 -24.44
N GLU A 81 28.97 -5.82 -25.06
CA GLU A 81 29.10 -4.56 -24.34
C GLU A 81 27.69 -4.16 -23.96
N THR A 82 27.24 -4.56 -22.77
CA THR A 82 26.12 -3.98 -22.12
C THR A 82 26.52 -2.61 -21.58
N THR A 83 26.78 -1.65 -22.48
CA THR A 83 26.41 -0.28 -22.16
C THR A 83 24.89 -0.31 -22.08
N ALA A 84 24.38 -0.41 -20.86
CA ALA A 84 22.99 -0.09 -20.60
C ALA A 84 22.84 1.39 -20.99
N THR A 85 22.45 1.64 -22.23
CA THR A 85 21.89 2.94 -22.60
C THR A 85 20.73 3.17 -21.64
N PRO A 86 20.66 4.33 -20.98
CA PRO A 86 19.46 4.70 -20.23
C PRO A 86 18.25 4.41 -21.14
N PHE A 87 17.31 3.68 -20.63
CA PHE A 87 16.11 3.34 -21.38
C PHE A 87 15.33 4.66 -21.57
N ASP A 88 15.42 5.24 -22.79
CA ASP A 88 14.67 6.46 -23.10
C ASP A 88 13.18 6.11 -23.13
N LEU A 89 12.51 6.38 -22.00
CA LEU A 89 11.08 6.19 -21.89
C LEU A 89 10.36 7.24 -22.75
N PRO A 90 9.33 6.86 -23.53
CA PRO A 90 8.56 7.81 -24.28
C PRO A 90 7.86 8.81 -23.35
N ASN A 91 7.92 10.10 -23.69
CA ASN A 91 7.22 11.14 -22.94
C ASN A 91 5.79 11.28 -23.45
N GLY A 92 4.82 11.35 -22.55
CA GLY A 92 3.42 11.60 -22.91
C GLY A 92 2.50 10.38 -22.71
N PRO A 93 1.35 10.31 -23.41
CA PRO A 93 0.26 9.39 -23.09
C PRO A 93 0.56 7.91 -23.38
N ALA A 94 1.58 7.57 -24.18
CA ALA A 94 1.96 6.20 -24.44
C ALA A 94 2.82 5.65 -23.28
N PRO A 95 2.38 4.60 -22.59
CA PRO A 95 3.18 4.01 -21.52
C PRO A 95 4.36 3.21 -22.06
N THR A 96 5.37 3.05 -21.21
CA THR A 96 6.47 2.10 -21.42
C THR A 96 6.24 0.86 -20.57
N LEU A 97 6.32 -0.29 -21.22
CA LEU A 97 6.21 -1.59 -20.55
C LEU A 97 7.49 -1.83 -19.72
N LEU A 98 7.33 -1.96 -18.40
CA LEU A 98 8.42 -2.38 -17.49
C LEU A 98 8.60 -3.89 -17.51
N GLY A 99 7.51 -4.65 -17.64
CA GLY A 99 7.49 -6.10 -17.62
C GLY A 99 6.09 -6.62 -17.28
N PHE A 100 6.06 -7.82 -16.71
CA PHE A 100 4.79 -8.51 -16.45
C PHE A 100 4.71 -8.97 -15.00
N SER A 101 3.48 -8.95 -14.47
CA SER A 101 3.11 -9.52 -13.17
C SER A 101 3.24 -11.04 -13.14
N ALA A 102 3.00 -11.64 -11.98
CA ALA A 102 3.03 -13.09 -11.82
C ALA A 102 2.03 -13.84 -12.71
N GLU A 103 0.88 -13.25 -13.04
CA GLU A 103 -0.10 -13.80 -14.01
C GLU A 103 0.05 -13.26 -15.43
N GLY A 104 1.11 -12.51 -15.72
CA GLY A 104 1.41 -12.03 -17.06
C GLY A 104 0.66 -10.75 -17.46
N ARG A 105 0.16 -9.96 -16.52
CA ARG A 105 -0.41 -8.63 -16.81
C ARG A 105 0.72 -7.60 -16.92
N PRO A 106 0.62 -6.62 -17.83
CA PRO A 106 1.67 -5.62 -18.01
C PRO A 106 1.77 -4.70 -16.78
N LEU A 107 3.01 -4.34 -16.40
CA LEU A 107 3.30 -3.18 -15.58
C LEU A 107 3.81 -2.09 -16.49
N GLU A 108 3.14 -0.94 -16.49
CA GLU A 108 3.36 0.16 -17.42
C GLU A 108 3.65 1.44 -16.66
N VAL A 109 4.64 2.20 -17.12
CA VAL A 109 5.01 3.49 -16.55
C VAL A 109 4.82 4.59 -17.58
N TYR A 110 4.26 5.71 -17.16
CA TYR A 110 4.09 6.93 -17.94
C TYR A 110 5.18 7.92 -17.58
N THR A 111 5.75 8.58 -18.58
CA THR A 111 6.85 9.54 -18.41
C THR A 111 6.44 10.92 -18.89
N PHE A 112 6.70 11.93 -18.07
CA PHE A 112 6.40 13.34 -18.36
C PHE A 112 7.62 14.21 -18.04
N GLY A 113 7.90 15.18 -18.91
CA GLY A 113 9.09 16.03 -18.79
C GLY A 113 10.37 15.32 -19.26
N GLN A 114 11.50 16.02 -19.24
CA GLN A 114 12.81 15.55 -19.71
C GLN A 114 13.95 16.18 -18.88
N GLY A 115 13.70 16.45 -17.60
CA GLY A 115 14.68 17.06 -16.70
C GLY A 115 15.61 16.05 -16.06
N GLU A 116 16.67 16.54 -15.42
CA GLU A 116 17.65 15.71 -14.72
C GLU A 116 17.17 15.25 -13.32
N THR A 117 16.20 15.96 -12.74
CA THR A 117 15.57 15.55 -11.48
C THR A 117 14.45 14.57 -11.79
N GLU A 118 14.55 13.37 -11.28
CA GLU A 118 13.59 12.30 -11.55
C GLU A 118 12.74 12.03 -10.32
N ASP A 119 11.43 12.20 -10.44
CA ASP A 119 10.47 11.94 -9.38
C ASP A 119 9.48 10.85 -9.81
N MET A 120 8.92 10.12 -8.84
CA MET A 120 8.04 8.99 -9.13
C MET A 120 6.78 8.98 -8.27
N ILE A 121 5.66 8.63 -8.92
CA ILE A 121 4.39 8.30 -8.26
C ILE A 121 4.08 6.84 -8.56
N ILE A 122 3.68 6.10 -7.53
CA ILE A 122 3.23 4.71 -7.63
C ILE A 122 1.82 4.61 -7.04
N GLY A 123 0.94 3.93 -7.75
CA GLY A 123 -0.37 3.51 -7.29
C GLY A 123 -0.50 2.00 -7.32
N GLY A 124 -1.55 1.48 -6.70
CA GLY A 124 -1.95 0.10 -6.83
C GLY A 124 -0.99 -0.95 -6.28
N ILE A 125 -0.08 -0.63 -5.36
CA ILE A 125 0.77 -1.66 -4.73
C ILE A 125 -0.08 -2.72 -4.01
N HIS A 126 -1.23 -2.32 -3.50
CA HIS A 126 -2.24 -3.22 -2.94
C HIS A 126 -3.43 -3.47 -3.90
N GLY A 127 -3.21 -3.28 -5.20
CA GLY A 127 -4.16 -3.62 -6.27
C GLY A 127 -5.57 -3.13 -6.01
N GLY A 128 -6.54 -3.96 -6.30
CA GLY A 128 -7.95 -3.59 -6.18
C GLY A 128 -8.45 -3.35 -4.74
N TYR A 129 -7.74 -3.78 -3.70
CA TYR A 129 -8.10 -3.40 -2.34
C TYR A 129 -7.99 -1.89 -2.10
N GLU A 130 -7.00 -1.27 -2.75
CA GLU A 130 -6.77 0.17 -2.72
C GLU A 130 -6.93 0.78 -4.13
N TRP A 131 -7.94 0.32 -4.88
CA TRP A 131 -8.24 0.68 -6.26
C TRP A 131 -8.29 2.18 -6.52
N ASN A 132 -8.65 2.97 -5.50
CA ASN A 132 -8.70 4.42 -5.60
C ASN A 132 -7.33 5.07 -5.79
N THR A 133 -6.24 4.39 -5.43
CA THR A 133 -4.88 4.85 -5.71
C THR A 133 -4.52 4.67 -7.17
N ILE A 134 -4.99 3.61 -7.82
CA ILE A 134 -4.89 3.39 -9.27
C ILE A 134 -5.69 4.48 -10.00
N ALA A 135 -6.93 4.68 -9.60
CA ALA A 135 -7.79 5.72 -10.17
C ALA A 135 -7.20 7.14 -10.01
N LEU A 136 -6.53 7.41 -8.87
CA LEU A 136 -5.83 8.67 -8.67
C LEU A 136 -4.65 8.82 -9.65
N ALA A 137 -3.83 7.79 -9.79
CA ALA A 137 -2.70 7.82 -10.71
C ALA A 137 -3.16 8.05 -12.16
N ASP A 138 -4.24 7.40 -12.61
CA ASP A 138 -4.84 7.62 -13.93
C ASP A 138 -5.35 9.06 -14.11
N GLN A 139 -5.95 9.64 -13.06
CA GLN A 139 -6.36 11.05 -13.09
C GLN A 139 -5.16 11.99 -13.17
N LEU A 140 -4.06 11.69 -12.47
CA LEU A 140 -2.83 12.47 -12.53
C LEU A 140 -2.17 12.36 -13.90
N ILE A 141 -2.12 11.17 -14.52
CA ILE A 141 -1.64 10.96 -15.89
C ILE A 141 -2.45 11.82 -16.87
N THR A 142 -3.78 11.75 -16.79
CA THR A 142 -4.67 12.55 -17.63
C THR A 142 -4.41 14.05 -17.46
N TYR A 143 -4.34 14.50 -16.20
CA TYR A 143 -4.10 15.92 -15.89
C TYR A 143 -2.76 16.43 -16.43
N VAL A 144 -1.67 15.69 -16.19
CA VAL A 144 -0.33 16.11 -16.66
C VAL A 144 -0.26 16.09 -18.17
N ASN A 145 -0.89 15.12 -18.84
CA ASN A 145 -0.97 15.07 -20.30
C ASN A 145 -1.70 16.28 -20.87
N GLU A 146 -2.77 16.74 -20.22
CA GLU A 146 -3.53 17.93 -20.63
C GLU A 146 -2.85 19.25 -20.21
N ASN A 147 -1.96 19.20 -19.20
CA ASN A 147 -1.28 20.34 -18.61
C ASN A 147 0.24 20.11 -18.51
N PRO A 148 0.96 19.98 -19.62
CA PRO A 148 2.40 19.62 -19.59
C PRO A 148 3.25 20.63 -18.82
N ASP A 149 2.86 21.88 -18.75
CA ASP A 149 3.52 22.94 -17.97
C ASP A 149 3.43 22.72 -16.44
N ALA A 150 2.62 21.74 -15.99
CA ALA A 150 2.59 21.35 -14.58
C ALA A 150 3.90 20.67 -14.14
N ILE A 151 4.70 20.19 -15.09
CA ILE A 151 6.01 19.62 -14.82
C ILE A 151 7.10 20.65 -15.13
N PRO A 152 7.90 21.08 -14.14
CA PRO A 152 9.02 22.00 -14.37
C PRO A 152 10.02 21.45 -15.38
N SER A 153 10.64 22.34 -16.18
CA SER A 153 11.57 21.95 -17.26
C SER A 153 12.79 21.17 -16.79
N GLY A 154 13.14 21.24 -15.50
CA GLY A 154 14.25 20.48 -14.89
C GLY A 154 13.85 19.11 -14.33
N VAL A 155 12.58 18.71 -14.50
CA VAL A 155 12.00 17.51 -13.86
C VAL A 155 11.55 16.50 -14.92
N THR A 156 11.76 15.22 -14.60
CA THR A 156 11.11 14.08 -15.23
C THR A 156 10.21 13.41 -14.17
N LEU A 157 8.93 13.26 -14.47
CA LEU A 157 7.98 12.58 -13.61
C LEU A 157 7.61 11.24 -14.21
N TYR A 158 7.77 10.19 -13.41
CA TYR A 158 7.30 8.83 -13.70
C TYR A 158 6.02 8.53 -12.93
N ILE A 159 5.02 7.97 -13.58
CA ILE A 159 3.78 7.50 -12.91
C ILE A 159 3.56 6.04 -13.28
N LEU A 160 3.63 5.14 -12.29
CA LEU A 160 3.22 3.73 -12.37
C LEU A 160 1.82 3.63 -11.76
N PRO A 161 0.75 3.53 -12.55
CA PRO A 161 -0.60 3.60 -12.00
C PRO A 161 -1.00 2.36 -11.21
N ASP A 162 -0.54 1.19 -11.62
CA ASP A 162 -0.93 -0.08 -11.01
C ASP A 162 0.27 -1.03 -10.87
N MET A 163 0.81 -1.11 -9.65
CA MET A 163 1.91 -2.01 -9.35
C MET A 163 1.47 -3.46 -9.14
N ASN A 164 0.19 -3.72 -8.83
CA ASN A 164 -0.35 -5.05 -8.58
C ASN A 164 -1.59 -5.33 -9.44
N PRO A 165 -1.42 -5.44 -10.77
CA PRO A 165 -2.54 -5.64 -11.68
C PRO A 165 -3.23 -7.01 -11.51
N ASP A 166 -2.58 -7.98 -10.88
CA ASP A 166 -3.21 -9.26 -10.55
C ASP A 166 -4.19 -9.13 -9.39
N GLY A 167 -3.84 -8.32 -8.40
CA GLY A 167 -4.70 -7.98 -7.27
C GLY A 167 -5.90 -7.15 -7.70
N ASP A 168 -5.68 -6.15 -8.56
CA ASP A 168 -6.75 -5.31 -9.10
C ASP A 168 -7.76 -6.11 -9.93
N ALA A 169 -7.28 -6.94 -10.86
CA ALA A 169 -8.13 -7.81 -11.67
C ALA A 169 -8.89 -8.86 -10.85
N ARG A 170 -8.40 -9.21 -9.65
CA ARG A 170 -9.02 -10.24 -8.81
C ARG A 170 -10.21 -9.71 -8.04
N SER A 171 -10.09 -8.59 -7.36
CA SER A 171 -11.14 -8.10 -6.46
C SER A 171 -10.85 -6.69 -5.96
N HIS A 172 -11.90 -5.88 -5.79
CA HIS A 172 -11.84 -4.58 -5.10
C HIS A 172 -12.20 -4.70 -3.60
N ASP A 173 -11.89 -5.83 -2.99
CA ASP A 173 -11.98 -6.07 -1.55
C ASP A 173 -10.63 -6.56 -0.98
N VAL A 174 -10.63 -7.06 0.26
CA VAL A 174 -9.41 -7.53 0.95
C VAL A 174 -8.59 -8.56 0.19
N TRP A 175 -9.21 -9.30 -0.76
CA TRP A 175 -8.52 -10.29 -1.58
C TRP A 175 -7.72 -9.66 -2.72
N GLY A 176 -8.04 -8.41 -3.08
CA GLY A 176 -7.27 -7.62 -4.04
C GLY A 176 -5.94 -7.10 -3.53
N ARG A 177 -5.67 -7.18 -2.20
CA ARG A 177 -4.45 -6.64 -1.60
C ARG A 177 -3.16 -7.32 -2.08
N VAL A 178 -3.17 -8.62 -2.18
CA VAL A 178 -1.98 -9.41 -2.52
C VAL A 178 -1.88 -9.67 -4.02
N ASN A 179 -0.66 -9.93 -4.53
CA ASN A 179 -0.47 -10.36 -5.91
C ASN A 179 -0.99 -11.80 -6.16
N ALA A 180 -0.76 -12.36 -7.34
CA ALA A 180 -1.20 -13.71 -7.70
C ALA A 180 -0.60 -14.81 -6.79
N ASN A 181 0.57 -14.59 -6.23
CA ASN A 181 1.25 -15.52 -5.34
C ASN A 181 0.82 -15.40 -3.86
N GLY A 182 -0.15 -14.53 -3.55
CA GLY A 182 -0.59 -14.26 -2.18
C GLY A 182 0.40 -13.42 -1.37
N VAL A 183 1.25 -12.66 -2.04
CA VAL A 183 2.28 -11.83 -1.44
C VAL A 183 1.80 -10.38 -1.34
N ASP A 184 1.94 -9.80 -0.16
CA ASP A 184 1.84 -8.36 0.04
C ASP A 184 3.10 -7.70 -0.51
N LEU A 185 2.99 -7.00 -1.65
CA LEU A 185 4.13 -6.42 -2.34
C LEU A 185 4.86 -5.37 -1.48
N ASN A 186 4.13 -4.63 -0.61
CA ASN A 186 4.75 -3.70 0.33
C ASN A 186 5.32 -4.39 1.59
N ARG A 187 5.59 -5.70 1.51
CA ARG A 187 6.35 -6.52 2.46
C ARG A 187 7.45 -7.32 1.77
N ASN A 188 7.62 -7.15 0.45
CA ASN A 188 8.51 -7.98 -0.36
C ASN A 188 9.84 -7.28 -0.71
N PHE A 189 10.01 -6.00 -0.39
CA PHE A 189 11.27 -5.28 -0.65
C PHE A 189 12.38 -5.72 0.31
N PRO A 190 13.68 -5.61 -0.08
CA PRO A 190 14.78 -6.23 0.66
C PRO A 190 15.12 -5.56 1.98
N ILE A 191 14.89 -4.25 2.12
CA ILE A 191 15.30 -3.52 3.33
C ILE A 191 14.39 -3.90 4.49
N GLY A 192 15.00 -4.42 5.56
CA GLY A 192 14.25 -4.89 6.72
C GLY A 192 13.33 -6.08 6.46
N TRP A 193 13.44 -6.75 5.31
CA TRP A 193 12.57 -7.87 4.97
C TRP A 193 12.55 -8.93 6.07
N ALA A 194 11.37 -9.45 6.37
CA ALA A 194 11.18 -10.53 7.31
C ALA A 194 10.24 -11.59 6.73
N PRO A 195 10.51 -12.90 6.90
CA PRO A 195 9.63 -13.96 6.41
C PRO A 195 8.27 -13.96 7.10
N THR A 196 8.22 -13.37 8.27
CA THR A 196 6.99 -13.17 9.07
C THR A 196 7.08 -11.82 9.77
N TRP A 197 5.92 -11.16 9.95
CA TRP A 197 5.82 -9.94 10.76
C TRP A 197 4.71 -10.06 11.78
N ASN A 198 4.73 -9.21 12.80
CA ASN A 198 3.62 -9.18 13.76
C ASN A 198 2.36 -8.63 13.07
N ARG A 199 1.42 -9.53 12.82
CA ARG A 199 0.16 -9.22 12.11
C ARG A 199 -0.99 -8.90 13.08
N SER A 200 -0.79 -9.09 14.37
CA SER A 200 -1.82 -8.82 15.37
C SER A 200 -2.17 -7.34 15.41
N GLY A 201 -3.39 -7.01 15.02
CA GLY A 201 -3.87 -5.64 14.94
C GLY A 201 -3.27 -4.80 13.80
N CYS A 202 -2.41 -5.39 12.94
CA CYS A 202 -1.83 -4.72 11.79
C CYS A 202 -2.66 -4.97 10.54
N TYR A 203 -2.42 -6.10 9.86
CA TYR A 203 -3.25 -6.53 8.76
C TYR A 203 -3.44 -8.05 8.84
N ASP A 204 -4.63 -8.48 9.21
CA ASP A 204 -4.99 -9.88 9.43
C ASP A 204 -6.31 -10.28 8.73
N LEU A 205 -6.85 -9.42 7.87
CA LEU A 205 -8.14 -9.61 7.19
C LEU A 205 -8.09 -10.74 6.17
N THR A 206 -6.92 -11.05 5.61
CA THR A 206 -6.70 -12.15 4.69
C THR A 206 -5.34 -12.80 4.91
N LEU A 207 -5.17 -13.99 4.35
CA LEU A 207 -3.88 -14.68 4.38
C LEU A 207 -2.89 -13.96 3.45
N THR A 208 -1.89 -13.32 4.03
CA THR A 208 -0.83 -12.61 3.31
C THR A 208 0.54 -13.13 3.71
N THR A 209 1.51 -13.04 2.80
CA THR A 209 2.90 -13.37 3.07
C THR A 209 3.81 -12.26 2.57
N SER A 210 5.07 -12.26 3.01
CA SER A 210 6.13 -11.39 2.50
C SER A 210 6.89 -12.01 1.31
N GLY A 211 6.39 -13.12 0.78
CA GLY A 211 7.04 -13.87 -0.29
C GLY A 211 8.07 -14.89 0.19
N ARG A 212 8.67 -15.60 -0.75
CA ARG A 212 9.67 -16.65 -0.47
C ARG A 212 11.04 -16.08 -0.04
N GLY A 213 11.26 -14.81 -0.32
CA GLY A 213 12.47 -14.07 -0.02
C GLY A 213 12.31 -12.61 -0.44
N PRO A 214 13.26 -11.74 -0.08
CA PRO A 214 13.23 -10.35 -0.49
C PRO A 214 13.27 -10.26 -2.03
N GLY A 215 12.38 -9.45 -2.61
CA GLY A 215 12.27 -9.30 -4.06
C GLY A 215 11.88 -10.59 -4.79
N SER A 216 11.17 -11.52 -4.15
CA SER A 216 10.75 -12.78 -4.80
C SER A 216 9.73 -12.54 -5.91
N GLU A 217 8.95 -11.47 -5.82
CA GLU A 217 7.86 -11.21 -6.76
C GLU A 217 8.36 -10.45 -8.00
N PRO A 218 7.83 -10.79 -9.20
CA PRO A 218 8.24 -10.10 -10.42
C PRO A 218 7.93 -8.61 -10.38
N GLU A 219 6.77 -8.21 -9.84
CA GLU A 219 6.35 -6.83 -9.71
C GLU A 219 7.33 -6.03 -8.85
N THR A 220 7.72 -6.57 -7.70
CA THR A 220 8.72 -5.96 -6.81
C THR A 220 10.06 -5.78 -7.52
N ARG A 221 10.54 -6.81 -8.24
CA ARG A 221 11.83 -6.71 -8.97
C ARG A 221 11.81 -5.66 -10.08
N LEU A 222 10.70 -5.54 -10.79
CA LEU A 222 10.55 -4.52 -11.83
C LEU A 222 10.68 -3.11 -11.26
N VAL A 223 9.97 -2.82 -10.18
CA VAL A 223 10.04 -1.51 -9.51
C VAL A 223 11.41 -1.26 -8.88
N MET A 224 12.01 -2.27 -8.25
CA MET A 224 13.37 -2.17 -7.72
C MET A 224 14.38 -1.80 -8.81
N ASN A 225 14.36 -2.53 -9.94
CA ASN A 225 15.25 -2.26 -11.05
C ASN A 225 15.03 -0.86 -11.64
N PHE A 226 13.78 -0.42 -11.72
CA PHE A 226 13.44 0.90 -12.22
C PHE A 226 14.02 1.99 -11.31
N ILE A 227 13.74 1.96 -10.00
CA ILE A 227 14.25 2.94 -9.04
C ILE A 227 15.79 2.99 -9.04
N ALA A 228 16.45 1.82 -9.03
CA ALA A 228 17.90 1.75 -9.03
C ALA A 228 18.54 2.30 -10.32
N SER A 229 17.90 2.12 -11.50
CA SER A 229 18.42 2.58 -12.78
C SER A 229 18.21 4.07 -13.06
N HIS A 230 17.17 4.67 -12.47
CA HIS A 230 16.73 6.03 -12.73
C HIS A 230 17.15 7.08 -11.69
N LYS A 231 17.93 6.71 -10.66
CA LYS A 231 18.39 7.63 -9.60
C LYS A 231 17.28 8.56 -9.08
N VAL A 232 16.11 7.98 -8.82
CA VAL A 232 14.91 8.70 -8.45
C VAL A 232 15.18 9.64 -7.25
N ASN A 233 14.80 10.92 -7.39
CA ASN A 233 14.97 11.94 -6.36
C ASN A 233 13.93 11.78 -5.25
N ALA A 234 12.63 11.68 -5.60
CA ALA A 234 11.57 11.53 -4.63
C ALA A 234 10.48 10.56 -5.12
N VAL A 235 9.86 9.82 -4.19
CA VAL A 235 8.80 8.84 -4.45
C VAL A 235 7.61 9.10 -3.54
N ILE A 236 6.40 9.14 -4.12
CA ILE A 236 5.14 8.99 -3.40
C ILE A 236 4.54 7.65 -3.81
N ASP A 237 4.44 6.71 -2.86
CA ASP A 237 3.66 5.49 -3.00
C ASP A 237 2.29 5.71 -2.36
N TYR A 238 1.24 5.71 -3.19
CA TYR A 238 -0.12 5.97 -2.72
C TYR A 238 -0.78 4.73 -2.16
N HIS A 239 -1.35 4.91 -0.97
CA HIS A 239 -2.11 3.91 -0.21
C HIS A 239 -3.49 4.41 0.18
N SER A 240 -4.30 3.54 0.74
CA SER A 240 -5.51 3.87 1.49
C SER A 240 -5.77 2.81 2.59
N ALA A 241 -6.35 3.16 3.76
CA ALA A 241 -6.92 4.47 3.99
C ALA A 241 -6.61 5.01 5.38
N GLY A 242 -6.37 6.32 5.42
CA GLY A 242 -6.57 7.12 6.63
C GLY A 242 -5.45 7.19 7.64
N LEU A 243 -4.36 6.45 7.47
CA LEU A 243 -3.29 6.37 8.47
C LEU A 243 -2.30 7.54 8.42
N GLY A 244 -2.12 8.17 7.26
CA GLY A 244 -1.29 9.36 7.12
C GLY A 244 -0.11 9.21 6.17
N ILE A 245 0.97 9.95 6.44
CA ILE A 245 2.17 9.97 5.59
C ILE A 245 3.31 9.31 6.35
N PHE A 246 3.84 8.21 5.84
CA PHE A 246 4.91 7.42 6.45
C PHE A 246 6.21 7.63 5.69
N PRO A 247 7.19 8.36 6.27
CA PRO A 247 8.52 8.46 5.67
C PRO A 247 9.25 7.13 5.66
N GLY A 248 9.98 6.85 4.59
CA GLY A 248 10.88 5.71 4.53
C GLY A 248 12.11 5.87 5.42
N GLY A 249 12.78 4.75 5.65
CA GLY A 249 13.95 4.64 6.51
C GLY A 249 13.62 4.26 7.96
N THR A 250 14.52 3.48 8.56
CA THR A 250 14.40 3.09 9.98
C THR A 250 15.72 3.35 10.69
N PRO A 251 15.87 4.46 11.47
CA PRO A 251 14.88 5.52 11.71
C PRO A 251 14.52 6.31 10.44
N TRP A 252 13.40 7.04 10.45
CA TRP A 252 12.95 7.82 9.29
C TRP A 252 14.07 8.68 8.71
N ASP A 253 14.25 8.58 7.41
CA ASP A 253 15.20 9.39 6.67
C ASP A 253 14.86 10.87 6.71
N ALA A 254 15.89 11.73 6.75
CA ALA A 254 15.72 13.17 6.89
C ALA A 254 15.03 13.82 5.68
N ALA A 255 15.39 13.41 4.45
CA ALA A 255 14.79 13.93 3.22
C ALA A 255 13.34 13.44 3.08
N SER A 256 13.07 12.17 3.39
CA SER A 256 11.73 11.59 3.43
C SER A 256 10.84 12.29 4.47
N THR A 257 11.39 12.61 5.64
CA THR A 257 10.69 13.40 6.67
C THR A 257 10.40 14.83 6.20
N LYS A 258 11.31 15.45 5.46
CA LYS A 258 11.08 16.77 4.83
C LYS A 258 9.95 16.69 3.81
N LEU A 259 9.98 15.71 2.90
CA LEU A 259 8.92 15.47 1.92
C LEU A 259 7.56 15.28 2.61
N ALA A 260 7.49 14.46 3.64
CA ALA A 260 6.26 14.23 4.40
C ALA A 260 5.69 15.51 5.03
N ARG A 261 6.55 16.40 5.55
CA ARG A 261 6.12 17.71 6.11
C ARG A 261 5.59 18.64 5.04
N GLU A 262 6.23 18.69 3.88
CA GLU A 262 5.79 19.53 2.77
C GLU A 262 4.45 19.03 2.20
N LEU A 263 4.28 17.70 2.02
CA LEU A 263 3.02 17.10 1.66
C LEU A 263 1.92 17.37 2.69
N LYS A 264 2.23 17.25 4.00
CA LYS A 264 1.30 17.61 5.07
C LYS A 264 0.84 19.06 5.01
N SER A 265 1.70 19.98 4.57
CA SER A 265 1.36 21.42 4.51
C SER A 265 0.25 21.73 3.49
N VAL A 266 0.08 20.87 2.49
CA VAL A 266 -0.89 21.05 1.39
C VAL A 266 -2.03 20.02 1.40
N THR A 267 -1.98 19.03 2.31
CA THR A 267 -2.98 17.97 2.44
C THR A 267 -3.55 17.91 3.86
N THR A 268 -4.63 17.17 4.04
CA THR A 268 -5.21 16.89 5.37
C THR A 268 -4.70 15.59 5.98
N TYR A 269 -3.89 14.81 5.25
CA TYR A 269 -3.37 13.53 5.73
C TYR A 269 -2.51 13.71 6.98
N PRO A 270 -2.67 12.85 8.00
CA PRO A 270 -1.91 12.97 9.24
C PRO A 270 -0.38 12.88 9.02
N PHE A 271 0.38 13.78 9.64
CA PHE A 271 1.81 13.66 9.85
C PHE A 271 2.20 14.30 11.20
N PRO A 272 2.88 13.61 12.12
CA PRO A 272 3.21 12.18 12.03
C PRO A 272 1.99 11.28 11.78
N PRO A 273 2.18 10.09 11.15
CA PRO A 273 1.08 9.19 10.87
C PRO A 273 0.47 8.61 12.14
N VAL A 274 -0.74 8.06 12.02
CA VAL A 274 -1.44 7.40 13.12
C VAL A 274 -0.62 6.21 13.60
N THR A 275 -0.35 6.15 14.90
CA THR A 275 0.37 5.04 15.51
C THR A 275 -0.53 3.81 15.57
N THR A 276 -0.22 2.79 14.80
CA THR A 276 -0.95 1.51 14.77
C THR A 276 -0.39 0.49 15.76
N GLY A 277 0.84 0.69 16.25
CA GLY A 277 1.58 -0.29 17.03
C GLY A 277 2.22 -1.39 16.16
N CYS A 278 2.07 -1.31 14.83
CA CYS A 278 2.63 -2.27 13.89
C CYS A 278 4.08 -1.94 13.56
N ILE A 279 4.88 -2.99 13.36
CA ILE A 279 6.21 -2.89 12.77
C ILE A 279 6.07 -3.28 11.30
N TYR A 280 6.29 -2.32 10.42
CA TYR A 280 6.32 -2.54 8.98
C TYR A 280 7.73 -2.92 8.55
N SER A 281 7.85 -3.83 7.60
CA SER A 281 9.14 -4.35 7.13
C SER A 281 9.05 -4.71 5.65
N GLY A 282 10.15 -4.57 4.91
CA GLY A 282 10.18 -4.90 3.50
C GLY A 282 9.30 -3.97 2.67
N THR A 283 9.28 -2.68 3.00
CA THR A 283 8.44 -1.66 2.35
C THR A 283 9.15 -1.00 1.17
N LEU A 284 8.36 -0.47 0.24
CA LEU A 284 8.87 0.27 -0.91
C LEU A 284 9.62 1.55 -0.48
N PRO A 285 9.12 2.39 0.45
CA PRO A 285 9.84 3.59 0.84
C PRO A 285 11.21 3.31 1.48
N ASP A 286 11.33 2.24 2.28
CA ASP A 286 12.61 1.85 2.85
C ASP A 286 13.62 1.46 1.77
N TYR A 287 13.17 0.74 0.74
CA TYR A 287 14.00 0.41 -0.41
C TYR A 287 14.40 1.66 -1.20
N ALA A 288 13.45 2.52 -1.53
CA ALA A 288 13.73 3.76 -2.27
C ALA A 288 14.73 4.66 -1.53
N VAL A 289 14.64 4.75 -0.21
CA VAL A 289 15.63 5.45 0.63
C VAL A 289 17.01 4.80 0.52
N SER A 290 17.10 3.47 0.48
CA SER A 290 18.39 2.78 0.32
C SER A 290 19.04 3.06 -1.03
N GLU A 291 18.26 3.36 -2.07
CA GLU A 291 18.73 3.81 -3.38
C GLU A 291 18.96 5.34 -3.45
N GLY A 292 18.76 6.03 -2.35
CA GLY A 292 19.03 7.48 -2.22
C GLY A 292 17.82 8.38 -2.51
N ALA A 293 16.62 7.87 -2.75
CA ALA A 293 15.42 8.67 -2.90
C ALA A 293 14.89 9.20 -1.56
N ALA A 294 14.21 10.35 -1.57
CA ALA A 294 13.26 10.66 -0.51
C ALA A 294 11.95 9.92 -0.79
N ALA A 295 11.39 9.17 0.15
CA ALA A 295 10.24 8.34 -0.14
C ALA A 295 9.20 8.31 0.98
N VAL A 296 7.93 8.24 0.61
CA VAL A 296 6.81 8.15 1.54
C VAL A 296 5.76 7.17 1.04
N ASP A 297 5.15 6.38 1.96
CA ASP A 297 3.80 5.84 1.78
C ASP A 297 2.80 6.93 2.17
N MET A 298 1.86 7.27 1.30
CA MET A 298 0.88 8.33 1.53
C MET A 298 -0.54 7.80 1.42
N GLU A 299 -1.25 7.80 2.55
CA GLU A 299 -2.58 7.24 2.69
C GLU A 299 -3.68 8.24 2.31
N LEU A 300 -4.46 7.93 1.28
CA LEU A 300 -5.72 8.62 1.01
C LEU A 300 -6.67 8.46 2.21
N ALA A 301 -7.60 9.39 2.43
CA ALA A 301 -8.45 9.38 3.62
C ALA A 301 -9.43 8.19 3.66
N THR A 302 -9.85 7.69 2.50
CA THR A 302 -10.80 6.58 2.37
C THR A 302 -10.46 5.71 1.15
N HIS A 303 -10.98 4.48 1.10
CA HIS A 303 -10.91 3.63 -0.10
C HIS A 303 -11.86 4.07 -1.23
N GLY A 304 -12.74 5.03 -1.00
CA GLY A 304 -13.82 5.39 -1.94
C GLY A 304 -13.59 6.68 -2.73
N SER A 305 -12.49 7.41 -2.49
CA SER A 305 -12.21 8.70 -3.12
C SER A 305 -10.75 8.81 -3.50
N THR A 306 -10.49 9.47 -4.62
CA THR A 306 -9.12 9.83 -5.06
C THR A 306 -8.63 11.12 -4.43
N GLU A 307 -9.54 11.93 -3.88
CA GLU A 307 -9.23 13.27 -3.33
C GLU A 307 -8.39 14.12 -4.29
N PHE A 308 -8.69 14.00 -5.58
CA PHE A 308 -7.89 14.49 -6.72
C PHE A 308 -7.39 15.91 -6.55
N SER A 309 -8.31 16.87 -6.23
CA SER A 309 -7.92 18.28 -6.08
C SER A 309 -6.89 18.52 -4.97
N MET A 310 -6.89 17.68 -3.93
CA MET A 310 -5.88 17.73 -2.87
C MET A 310 -4.57 17.13 -3.36
N ASN A 311 -4.63 16.03 -4.08
CA ASN A 311 -3.46 15.33 -4.60
C ASN A 311 -2.79 16.04 -5.79
N LEU A 312 -3.49 16.96 -6.48
CA LEU A 312 -2.83 17.91 -7.39
C LEU A 312 -1.84 18.85 -6.65
N ARG A 313 -2.15 19.23 -5.41
CA ARG A 313 -1.21 20.03 -4.61
C ARG A 313 -0.03 19.16 -4.14
N ALA A 314 -0.28 17.89 -3.84
CA ALA A 314 0.78 16.93 -3.53
C ALA A 314 1.71 16.70 -4.74
N LEU A 315 1.16 16.58 -5.96
CA LEU A 315 1.93 16.53 -7.19
C LEU A 315 2.83 17.76 -7.32
N ASN A 316 2.28 18.95 -7.10
CA ASN A 316 3.08 20.20 -7.20
C ASN A 316 4.20 20.24 -6.14
N VAL A 317 3.99 19.69 -4.94
CA VAL A 317 5.07 19.53 -3.94
C VAL A 317 6.13 18.58 -4.47
N LEU A 318 5.75 17.41 -4.98
CA LEU A 318 6.69 16.40 -5.47
C LEU A 318 7.61 16.95 -6.56
N VAL A 319 7.05 17.52 -7.62
CA VAL A 319 7.83 17.98 -8.78
C VAL A 319 8.67 19.24 -8.51
N ASN A 320 8.52 19.87 -7.36
CA ASN A 320 9.35 20.99 -6.89
C ASN A 320 10.20 20.60 -5.67
N PHE A 321 10.20 19.33 -5.28
CA PHE A 321 10.90 18.87 -4.09
C PHE A 321 12.42 18.81 -4.34
N THR A 322 13.16 19.40 -3.40
CA THR A 322 14.63 19.30 -3.33
C THR A 322 15.03 18.69 -1.99
N LYS A 323 15.93 17.71 -2.01
CA LYS A 323 16.46 17.07 -0.77
C LYS A 323 17.18 18.03 0.12
#